data_cfcd8ecaacd840cc09b8ab0e66d01706
#
_entry.id   cfcd8ecaacd840cc09b8ab0e66d01706
#
_cell.length_a   1.000
_cell.length_b   1.000
_cell.length_c   1.000
_cell.angle_alpha   90.00
_cell.angle_beta   90.00
_cell.angle_gamma   90.00
#
_symmetry.space_group_name_H-M   'P 1'
#
loop_
_entity.id
_entity.type
_entity.pdbx_description
1 polymer ?
#
loop_
_entity_poly.entity_id
_entity_poly.type
_entity_poly.pdbx_seq_one_letter_code
_entity_poly.pdbx_strand_id
1 'polypeptide(L)'
;MDQPQQVAPSPSQLVDEAKAAAPSRDAADVAKSAEREKWRASLREANRHVWLHGPQESGDNLDASLKRNSAFIKRLKQTNLADAKDALVKEVQLLSLTKYLDELIPSIPEILWKATTLKDRYAAIEILCALHARFGGSEFTEPLLKVMEQEIVPPPPKSQDASNEQAQKEAALVARQRSLLRGVTEMVLVGLVGPMTQSEGVCAPGLNWLYEQLRKMLSQDRDLVYTSVAQAILRSYGSLLLVPMETHE
;
A
#
# COMPACT_ATOMS: atom_id res chain seq x y z
N MET A 1 47.07 21.85 -46.36
CA MET A 1 46.33 21.82 -45.05
C MET A 1 45.14 20.92 -45.23
N ASP A 2 45.32 19.62 -44.93
CA ASP A 2 44.25 18.63 -45.01
C ASP A 2 43.46 18.63 -43.71
N GLN A 3 42.18 18.88 -43.84
CA GLN A 3 41.22 18.68 -42.72
C GLN A 3 40.87 17.19 -42.63
N PRO A 4 40.92 16.57 -41.45
CA PRO A 4 40.46 15.20 -41.29
C PRO A 4 38.94 15.13 -41.45
N GLN A 5 38.48 14.38 -42.45
CA GLN A 5 37.06 14.00 -42.58
C GLN A 5 36.62 13.17 -41.37
N GLN A 6 35.73 13.70 -40.57
CA GLN A 6 35.02 12.92 -39.54
C GLN A 6 34.09 11.91 -40.24
N VAL A 7 34.49 10.65 -40.20
CA VAL A 7 33.67 9.55 -40.66
C VAL A 7 32.48 9.38 -39.70
N ALA A 8 31.25 9.53 -40.19
CA ALA A 8 30.05 9.29 -39.37
C ALA A 8 30.04 7.83 -38.88
N PRO A 9 29.64 7.59 -37.61
CA PRO A 9 29.61 6.24 -37.06
C PRO A 9 28.63 5.37 -37.84
N SER A 10 29.01 4.10 -38.05
CA SER A 10 28.14 3.13 -38.75
C SER A 10 26.87 2.80 -37.94
N PRO A 11 25.79 2.42 -38.60
CA PRO A 11 24.54 2.04 -37.90
C PRO A 11 24.73 0.98 -36.81
N SER A 12 25.66 0.06 -36.96
CA SER A 12 26.03 -0.94 -35.95
C SER A 12 26.72 -0.33 -34.73
N GLN A 13 27.55 0.70 -34.89
CA GLN A 13 28.19 1.40 -33.77
C GLN A 13 27.19 2.21 -32.98
N LEU A 14 26.17 2.82 -33.60
CA LEU A 14 25.07 3.52 -32.91
C LEU A 14 24.16 2.57 -32.13
N VAL A 15 23.97 1.34 -32.62
CA VAL A 15 23.19 0.30 -31.90
C VAL A 15 23.99 -0.22 -30.70
N ASP A 16 25.30 -0.38 -30.83
CA ASP A 16 26.13 -0.85 -29.72
C ASP A 16 26.34 0.24 -28.65
N GLU A 17 26.46 1.52 -29.02
CA GLU A 17 26.44 2.64 -28.06
C GLU A 17 25.08 2.80 -27.36
N ALA A 18 23.95 2.65 -28.06
CA ALA A 18 22.63 2.68 -27.48
C ALA A 18 22.40 1.50 -26.52
N LYS A 19 23.00 0.33 -26.81
CA LYS A 19 22.93 -0.85 -25.95
C LYS A 19 23.82 -0.76 -24.72
N ALA A 20 24.94 -0.05 -24.81
CA ALA A 20 25.83 0.25 -23.69
C ALA A 20 25.27 1.34 -22.75
N ALA A 21 24.43 2.24 -23.26
CA ALA A 21 23.82 3.32 -22.48
C ALA A 21 22.51 2.91 -21.74
N ALA A 22 21.90 1.78 -22.06
CA ALA A 22 20.73 1.28 -21.36
C ALA A 22 21.17 0.59 -20.05
N PRO A 23 20.63 0.99 -18.88
CA PRO A 23 20.96 0.29 -17.64
C PRO A 23 20.55 -1.18 -17.74
N SER A 24 21.39 -2.07 -17.23
CA SER A 24 21.03 -3.49 -17.16
C SER A 24 19.69 -3.67 -16.44
N ARG A 25 18.91 -4.71 -16.77
CA ARG A 25 17.61 -4.97 -16.09
C ARG A 25 17.76 -4.94 -14.57
N ASP A 26 18.84 -5.49 -14.05
CA ASP A 26 19.13 -5.51 -12.61
C ASP A 26 19.35 -4.09 -12.05
N ALA A 27 20.08 -3.22 -12.77
CA ALA A 27 20.29 -1.83 -12.34
C ALA A 27 18.99 -1.01 -12.36
N ALA A 28 18.11 -1.23 -13.35
CA ALA A 28 16.80 -0.58 -13.40
C ALA A 28 15.86 -1.06 -12.26
N ASP A 29 15.92 -2.32 -11.91
CA ASP A 29 15.12 -2.86 -10.81
C ASP A 29 15.63 -2.42 -9.44
N VAL A 30 16.94 -2.31 -9.26
CA VAL A 30 17.56 -1.71 -8.07
C VAL A 30 17.17 -0.25 -7.92
N ALA A 31 17.22 0.54 -9.00
CA ALA A 31 16.83 1.95 -8.98
C ALA A 31 15.33 2.12 -8.59
N LYS A 32 14.43 1.31 -9.17
CA LYS A 32 13.01 1.31 -8.80
C LYS A 32 12.78 0.89 -7.35
N SER A 33 13.59 -0.03 -6.84
CA SER A 33 13.51 -0.47 -5.44
C SER A 33 13.94 0.66 -4.49
N ALA A 34 15.03 1.36 -4.81
CA ALA A 34 15.52 2.51 -4.06
C ALA A 34 14.52 3.67 -4.06
N GLU A 35 13.87 3.94 -5.20
CA GLU A 35 12.83 4.97 -5.30
C GLU A 35 11.61 4.63 -4.43
N ARG A 36 11.18 3.37 -4.44
CA ARG A 36 10.10 2.90 -3.56
C ARG A 36 10.44 3.04 -2.08
N GLU A 37 11.67 2.75 -1.70
CA GLU A 37 12.08 2.89 -0.30
C GLU A 37 12.17 4.37 0.13
N LYS A 38 12.63 5.27 -0.73
CA LYS A 38 12.57 6.72 -0.48
C LYS A 38 11.13 7.20 -0.28
N TRP A 39 10.20 6.73 -1.11
CA TRP A 39 8.78 7.05 -0.98
C TRP A 39 8.23 6.55 0.37
N ARG A 40 8.50 5.29 0.76
CA ARG A 40 8.08 4.75 2.06
C ARG A 40 8.69 5.53 3.22
N ALA A 41 9.97 5.85 3.15
CA ALA A 41 10.66 6.60 4.20
C ALA A 41 10.05 7.99 4.40
N SER A 42 9.68 8.69 3.33
CA SER A 42 9.01 9.98 3.40
C SER A 42 7.64 9.90 4.10
N LEU A 43 6.81 8.92 3.73
CA LEU A 43 5.50 8.72 4.37
C LEU A 43 5.65 8.24 5.82
N ARG A 44 6.63 7.40 6.11
CA ARG A 44 6.94 6.90 7.45
C ARG A 44 7.27 8.05 8.40
N GLU A 45 8.09 8.98 7.96
CA GLU A 45 8.42 10.16 8.77
C GLU A 45 7.20 11.06 9.01
N ALA A 46 6.38 11.29 7.98
CA ALA A 46 5.14 12.05 8.14
C ALA A 46 4.16 11.38 9.12
N ASN A 47 3.94 10.07 8.99
CA ASN A 47 3.06 9.31 9.88
C ASN A 47 3.61 9.26 11.31
N ARG A 48 4.94 9.10 11.48
CA ARG A 48 5.61 9.18 12.79
C ARG A 48 5.33 10.51 13.49
N HIS A 49 5.39 11.60 12.75
CA HIS A 49 5.08 12.92 13.28
C HIS A 49 3.64 12.98 13.83
N VAL A 50 2.67 12.44 13.09
CA VAL A 50 1.27 12.39 13.51
C VAL A 50 1.08 11.55 14.78
N TRP A 51 1.76 10.41 14.89
CA TRP A 51 1.71 9.56 16.07
C TRP A 51 2.28 10.25 17.33
N LEU A 52 3.31 11.09 17.17
CA LEU A 52 3.98 11.77 18.28
C LEU A 52 3.31 13.08 18.69
N HIS A 53 2.76 13.82 17.74
CA HIS A 53 2.27 15.18 17.96
C HIS A 53 0.77 15.35 17.74
N GLY A 54 0.10 14.30 17.32
CA GLY A 54 -1.34 14.32 16.98
C GLY A 54 -1.62 14.74 15.53
N PRO A 55 -2.89 14.76 15.16
CA PRO A 55 -3.35 15.12 13.82
C PRO A 55 -3.05 16.61 13.52
N GLN A 56 -2.95 16.91 12.23
CA GLN A 56 -2.81 18.28 11.74
C GLN A 56 -4.12 19.05 11.98
N GLU A 57 -3.98 20.29 12.45
CA GLU A 57 -5.14 21.16 12.59
C GLU A 57 -5.81 21.40 11.24
N SER A 58 -7.11 21.14 11.17
CA SER A 58 -7.91 21.43 9.99
C SER A 58 -8.17 22.93 9.93
N GLY A 59 -8.13 23.53 8.75
CA GLY A 59 -8.49 24.93 8.56
C GLY A 59 -9.95 25.22 8.96
N ASP A 60 -10.24 26.44 9.36
CA ASP A 60 -11.55 26.87 9.89
C ASP A 60 -12.71 26.80 8.86
N ASN A 61 -12.41 26.78 7.56
CA ASN A 61 -13.40 26.83 6.48
C ASN A 61 -13.50 25.51 5.70
N LEU A 62 -13.95 24.44 6.39
CA LEU A 62 -14.18 23.16 5.73
C LEU A 62 -15.50 23.16 4.94
N ASP A 63 -15.46 22.60 3.73
CA ASP A 63 -16.67 22.46 2.92
C ASP A 63 -17.57 21.33 3.43
N ALA A 64 -18.70 21.69 4.01
CA ALA A 64 -19.71 20.79 4.55
C ALA A 64 -20.75 20.35 3.51
N SER A 65 -20.58 20.66 2.22
CA SER A 65 -21.51 20.27 1.16
C SER A 65 -21.68 18.76 1.10
N LEU A 66 -22.88 18.26 1.39
CA LEU A 66 -23.26 16.86 1.29
C LEU A 66 -22.88 16.26 -0.08
N LYS A 67 -23.17 16.99 -1.16
CA LYS A 67 -22.89 16.56 -2.53
C LYS A 67 -21.38 16.33 -2.75
N ARG A 68 -20.52 17.22 -2.25
CA ARG A 68 -19.07 17.10 -2.42
C ARG A 68 -18.49 15.98 -1.55
N ASN A 69 -18.92 15.89 -0.30
CA ASN A 69 -18.47 14.83 0.60
C ASN A 69 -18.87 13.43 0.09
N SER A 70 -20.12 13.24 -0.35
CA SER A 70 -20.58 11.97 -0.94
C SER A 70 -19.87 11.67 -2.28
N ALA A 71 -19.58 12.68 -3.10
CA ALA A 71 -18.82 12.49 -4.35
C ALA A 71 -17.38 12.08 -4.07
N PHE A 72 -16.74 12.59 -3.01
CA PHE A 72 -15.42 12.16 -2.55
C PHE A 72 -15.41 10.67 -2.20
N ILE A 73 -16.32 10.20 -1.34
CA ILE A 73 -16.42 8.79 -0.94
C ILE A 73 -16.67 7.90 -2.16
N LYS A 74 -17.54 8.33 -3.08
CA LYS A 74 -17.81 7.58 -4.31
C LYS A 74 -16.57 7.46 -5.19
N ARG A 75 -15.76 8.52 -5.33
CA ARG A 75 -14.52 8.50 -6.12
C ARG A 75 -13.45 7.61 -5.49
N LEU A 76 -13.34 7.58 -4.17
CA LEU A 76 -12.44 6.67 -3.47
C LEU A 76 -12.72 5.19 -3.79
N LYS A 77 -13.99 4.83 -4.02
CA LYS A 77 -14.41 3.46 -4.34
C LYS A 77 -14.22 3.09 -5.82
N GLN A 78 -13.79 4.05 -6.66
CA GLN A 78 -13.56 3.80 -8.08
C GLN A 78 -12.21 3.12 -8.32
N THR A 79 -12.09 2.48 -9.48
CA THR A 79 -10.81 2.04 -10.03
C THR A 79 -10.03 3.25 -10.59
N ASN A 80 -8.72 3.12 -10.78
CA ASN A 80 -7.82 4.18 -11.27
C ASN A 80 -7.58 5.32 -10.26
N LEU A 81 -7.33 4.96 -9.01
CA LEU A 81 -7.00 5.92 -7.95
C LEU A 81 -5.74 6.74 -8.27
N ALA A 82 -4.81 6.18 -9.03
CA ALA A 82 -3.57 6.85 -9.40
C ALA A 82 -3.82 8.18 -10.11
N ASP A 83 -4.82 8.23 -10.99
CA ASP A 83 -5.15 9.44 -11.77
C ASP A 83 -5.87 10.50 -10.91
N ALA A 84 -6.60 10.08 -9.89
CA ALA A 84 -7.39 10.94 -9.02
C ALA A 84 -6.67 11.33 -7.71
N LYS A 85 -5.51 10.76 -7.42
CA LYS A 85 -4.81 10.83 -6.13
C LYS A 85 -4.61 12.27 -5.64
N ASP A 86 -4.01 13.12 -6.45
CA ASP A 86 -3.66 14.48 -6.03
C ASP A 86 -4.91 15.34 -5.73
N ALA A 87 -5.99 15.12 -6.46
CA ALA A 87 -7.27 15.77 -6.20
C ALA A 87 -7.89 15.25 -4.89
N LEU A 88 -7.86 13.93 -4.68
CA LEU A 88 -8.40 13.31 -3.47
C LEU A 88 -7.60 13.70 -2.21
N VAL A 89 -6.28 13.73 -2.27
CA VAL A 89 -5.44 14.20 -1.15
C VAL A 89 -5.73 15.66 -0.80
N LYS A 90 -5.90 16.54 -1.79
CA LYS A 90 -6.31 17.94 -1.55
C LYS A 90 -7.71 18.01 -0.93
N GLU A 91 -8.65 17.21 -1.40
CA GLU A 91 -10.01 17.19 -0.86
C GLU A 91 -10.08 16.64 0.57
N VAL A 92 -9.20 15.73 0.95
CA VAL A 92 -9.06 15.31 2.36
C VAL A 92 -8.84 16.53 3.26
N GLN A 93 -8.12 17.56 2.82
CA GLN A 93 -7.86 18.76 3.61
C GLN A 93 -8.99 19.82 3.56
N LEU A 94 -9.82 19.79 2.53
CA LEU A 94 -10.81 20.83 2.28
C LEU A 94 -12.24 20.44 2.70
N LEU A 95 -12.57 19.15 2.73
CA LEU A 95 -13.92 18.67 2.97
C LEU A 95 -14.17 18.41 4.46
N SER A 96 -15.40 18.62 4.94
CA SER A 96 -15.83 18.29 6.30
C SER A 96 -16.14 16.79 6.43
N LEU A 97 -15.11 15.95 6.48
CA LEU A 97 -15.23 14.49 6.45
C LEU A 97 -15.50 13.83 7.82
N THR A 98 -15.40 14.54 8.92
CA THR A 98 -15.55 13.99 10.28
C THR A 98 -16.85 13.19 10.46
N LYS A 99 -17.98 13.73 9.97
CA LYS A 99 -19.29 13.08 10.03
C LYS A 99 -19.45 11.86 9.12
N TYR A 100 -18.51 11.64 8.22
CA TYR A 100 -18.53 10.58 7.23
C TYR A 100 -17.50 9.49 7.51
N LEU A 101 -16.75 9.57 8.61
CA LEU A 101 -15.76 8.55 8.96
C LEU A 101 -16.40 7.17 9.14
N ASP A 102 -17.61 7.11 9.68
CA ASP A 102 -18.37 5.85 9.85
C ASP A 102 -18.73 5.18 8.52
N GLU A 103 -18.84 5.93 7.43
CA GLU A 103 -19.05 5.39 6.09
C GLU A 103 -17.72 5.15 5.34
N LEU A 104 -16.75 6.03 5.58
CA LEU A 104 -15.47 6.02 4.92
C LEU A 104 -14.62 4.82 5.35
N ILE A 105 -14.44 4.63 6.67
CA ILE A 105 -13.57 3.61 7.24
C ILE A 105 -13.96 2.19 6.79
N PRO A 106 -15.24 1.77 6.85
CA PRO A 106 -15.64 0.44 6.37
C PRO A 106 -15.46 0.25 4.85
N SER A 107 -15.31 1.33 4.08
CA SER A 107 -15.10 1.24 2.64
C SER A 107 -13.64 1.05 2.23
N ILE A 108 -12.69 1.29 3.14
CA ILE A 108 -11.25 1.25 2.82
C ILE A 108 -10.75 -0.16 2.43
N PRO A 109 -11.16 -1.26 3.05
CA PRO A 109 -10.79 -2.60 2.58
C PRO A 109 -11.15 -2.80 1.11
N GLU A 110 -12.32 -2.35 0.67
CA GLU A 110 -12.76 -2.41 -0.72
C GLU A 110 -11.81 -1.64 -1.65
N ILE A 111 -11.37 -0.47 -1.24
CA ILE A 111 -10.41 0.35 -1.97
C ILE A 111 -9.08 -0.40 -2.15
N LEU A 112 -8.57 -1.00 -1.07
CA LEU A 112 -7.31 -1.73 -1.09
C LEU A 112 -7.35 -3.00 -1.94
N TRP A 113 -8.42 -3.79 -1.90
CA TRP A 113 -8.45 -4.98 -2.75
C TRP A 113 -8.72 -4.67 -4.22
N LYS A 114 -9.38 -3.55 -4.54
CA LYS A 114 -9.55 -3.07 -5.92
C LYS A 114 -8.27 -2.45 -6.49
N ALA A 115 -7.37 -1.96 -5.66
CA ALA A 115 -6.08 -1.40 -6.06
C ALA A 115 -5.11 -2.51 -6.50
N THR A 116 -5.40 -3.16 -7.64
CA THR A 116 -4.64 -4.30 -8.15
C THR A 116 -3.30 -3.89 -8.75
N THR A 117 -3.22 -2.70 -9.34
CA THR A 117 -1.98 -2.15 -9.88
C THR A 117 -1.09 -1.56 -8.78
N LEU A 118 0.21 -1.51 -9.04
CA LEU A 118 1.16 -0.91 -8.11
C LEU A 118 0.89 0.60 -7.92
N LYS A 119 0.55 1.29 -9.00
CA LYS A 119 0.25 2.73 -8.99
C LYS A 119 -1.00 3.04 -8.16
N ASP A 120 -2.08 2.28 -8.35
CA ASP A 120 -3.32 2.48 -7.58
C ASP A 120 -3.11 2.15 -6.10
N ARG A 121 -2.30 1.13 -5.79
CA ARG A 121 -1.97 0.78 -4.41
C ARG A 121 -1.21 1.92 -3.72
N TYR A 122 -0.21 2.49 -4.36
CA TYR A 122 0.53 3.62 -3.80
C TYR A 122 -0.36 4.85 -3.64
N ALA A 123 -1.22 5.12 -4.62
CA ALA A 123 -2.22 6.19 -4.51
C ALA A 123 -3.17 5.98 -3.33
N ALA A 124 -3.69 4.76 -3.15
CA ALA A 124 -4.51 4.42 -1.99
C ALA A 124 -3.77 4.67 -0.67
N ILE A 125 -2.52 4.21 -0.55
CA ILE A 125 -1.70 4.42 0.66
C ILE A 125 -1.47 5.90 0.93
N GLU A 126 -1.15 6.73 -0.07
CA GLU A 126 -0.97 8.17 0.11
C GLU A 126 -2.26 8.86 0.59
N ILE A 127 -3.42 8.45 0.07
CA ILE A 127 -4.71 8.96 0.54
C ILE A 127 -4.97 8.54 2.00
N LEU A 128 -4.66 7.31 2.37
CA LEU A 128 -4.79 6.84 3.76
C LEU A 128 -3.84 7.59 4.70
N CYS A 129 -2.61 7.88 4.27
CA CYS A 129 -1.68 8.71 5.04
C CYS A 129 -2.21 10.14 5.21
N ALA A 130 -2.85 10.71 4.19
CA ALA A 130 -3.48 12.04 4.29
C ALA A 130 -4.66 12.04 5.27
N LEU A 131 -5.47 10.97 5.27
CA LEU A 131 -6.56 10.80 6.25
C LEU A 131 -6.00 10.63 7.67
N HIS A 132 -4.94 9.82 7.85
CA HIS A 132 -4.24 9.70 9.13
C HIS A 132 -3.65 11.03 9.60
N ALA A 133 -3.02 11.77 8.72
CA ALA A 133 -2.46 13.09 9.05
C ALA A 133 -3.53 14.06 9.56
N ARG A 134 -4.74 13.97 9.04
CA ARG A 134 -5.85 14.83 9.40
C ARG A 134 -6.61 14.39 10.66
N PHE A 135 -6.88 13.09 10.81
CA PHE A 135 -7.76 12.58 11.87
C PHE A 135 -6.98 11.88 13.00
N GLY A 136 -5.71 11.55 12.77
CA GLY A 136 -4.86 10.89 13.75
C GLY A 136 -5.14 9.39 13.93
N GLY A 137 -4.51 8.84 14.95
CA GLY A 137 -4.60 7.42 15.28
C GLY A 137 -5.98 7.03 15.82
N SER A 138 -6.46 7.74 16.83
CA SER A 138 -7.68 7.39 17.58
C SER A 138 -8.97 7.49 16.76
N GLU A 139 -9.11 8.53 15.93
CA GLU A 139 -10.33 8.75 15.17
C GLU A 139 -10.36 7.99 13.84
N PHE A 140 -9.20 7.69 13.27
CA PHE A 140 -9.13 7.07 11.95
C PHE A 140 -8.41 5.72 11.93
N THR A 141 -7.14 5.67 12.36
CA THR A 141 -6.32 4.46 12.12
C THR A 141 -6.73 3.29 12.99
N GLU A 142 -6.99 3.50 14.28
CA GLU A 142 -7.41 2.42 15.19
C GLU A 142 -8.77 1.82 14.80
N PRO A 143 -9.82 2.61 14.45
CA PRO A 143 -11.05 2.07 13.89
C PRO A 143 -10.82 1.33 12.56
N LEU A 144 -9.94 1.86 11.69
CA LEU A 144 -9.59 1.20 10.43
C LEU A 144 -8.96 -0.17 10.67
N LEU A 145 -8.03 -0.29 11.62
CA LEU A 145 -7.39 -1.58 11.93
C LEU A 145 -8.41 -2.62 12.40
N LYS A 146 -9.40 -2.23 13.19
CA LYS A 146 -10.49 -3.14 13.61
C LYS A 146 -11.31 -3.65 12.42
N VAL A 147 -11.57 -2.78 11.44
CA VAL A 147 -12.23 -3.19 10.19
C VAL A 147 -11.33 -4.12 9.37
N MET A 148 -10.02 -3.82 9.27
CA MET A 148 -9.07 -4.69 8.56
C MET A 148 -8.97 -6.09 9.19
N GLU A 149 -9.02 -6.20 10.52
CA GLU A 149 -9.02 -7.50 11.22
C GLU A 149 -10.24 -8.35 10.89
N GLN A 150 -11.38 -7.73 10.61
CA GLN A 150 -12.60 -8.42 10.19
C GLN A 150 -12.55 -8.85 8.72
N GLU A 151 -11.82 -8.12 7.88
CA GLU A 151 -11.71 -8.38 6.44
C GLU A 151 -10.58 -9.34 6.07
N ILE A 152 -9.57 -9.50 6.93
CA ILE A 152 -8.52 -10.52 6.80
C ILE A 152 -9.07 -11.83 7.40
N VAL A 153 -9.76 -12.59 6.55
CA VAL A 153 -10.46 -13.81 6.97
C VAL A 153 -9.72 -15.06 6.51
N PRO A 154 -9.79 -16.17 7.29
CA PRO A 154 -9.31 -17.46 6.84
C PRO A 154 -10.13 -17.95 5.64
N PRO A 155 -9.58 -18.85 4.79
CA PRO A 155 -10.34 -19.42 3.70
C PRO A 155 -11.51 -20.26 4.22
N PRO A 156 -12.63 -20.30 3.50
CA PRO A 156 -13.71 -21.22 3.83
C PRO A 156 -13.22 -22.67 3.66
N PRO A 157 -13.74 -23.62 4.43
CA PRO A 157 -13.43 -25.02 4.26
C PRO A 157 -13.83 -25.47 2.85
N LYS A 158 -13.00 -26.31 2.23
CA LYS A 158 -13.31 -26.85 0.90
C LYS A 158 -14.56 -27.71 0.97
N SER A 159 -15.51 -27.41 0.09
CA SER A 159 -16.68 -28.25 -0.13
C SER A 159 -16.28 -29.48 -0.97
N GLN A 160 -16.75 -30.67 -0.59
CA GLN A 160 -16.49 -31.90 -1.34
C GLN A 160 -17.16 -31.90 -2.72
N ASP A 161 -18.23 -31.13 -2.89
CA ASP A 161 -19.00 -30.98 -4.13
C ASP A 161 -18.67 -29.61 -4.82
N ALA A 162 -17.40 -29.39 -5.14
CA ALA A 162 -16.98 -28.13 -5.74
C ALA A 162 -17.52 -27.98 -7.17
N SER A 163 -18.62 -27.28 -7.33
CA SER A 163 -19.09 -26.82 -8.64
C SER A 163 -18.09 -25.79 -9.23
N ASN A 164 -18.08 -25.61 -10.56
CA ASN A 164 -17.27 -24.57 -11.21
C ASN A 164 -17.53 -23.18 -10.63
N GLU A 165 -18.74 -22.89 -10.16
CA GLU A 165 -19.10 -21.64 -9.52
C GLU A 165 -18.40 -21.47 -8.16
N GLN A 166 -18.32 -22.53 -7.37
CA GLN A 166 -17.61 -22.51 -6.10
C GLN A 166 -16.11 -22.28 -6.29
N ALA A 167 -15.50 -22.93 -7.25
CA ALA A 167 -14.08 -22.72 -7.58
C ALA A 167 -13.79 -21.27 -8.02
N GLN A 168 -14.71 -20.63 -8.77
CA GLN A 168 -14.58 -19.23 -9.12
C GLN A 168 -14.70 -18.30 -7.90
N LYS A 169 -15.62 -18.56 -6.98
CA LYS A 169 -15.77 -17.80 -5.74
C LYS A 169 -14.52 -17.89 -4.86
N GLU A 170 -13.94 -19.09 -4.74
CA GLU A 170 -12.68 -19.31 -4.00
C GLU A 170 -11.52 -18.55 -4.65
N ALA A 171 -11.37 -18.64 -5.97
CA ALA A 171 -10.33 -17.90 -6.70
C ALA A 171 -10.48 -16.38 -6.54
N ALA A 172 -11.70 -15.85 -6.58
CA ALA A 172 -11.98 -14.45 -6.36
C ALA A 172 -11.62 -14.02 -4.91
N LEU A 173 -11.95 -14.86 -3.91
CA LEU A 173 -11.59 -14.60 -2.53
C LEU A 173 -10.06 -14.59 -2.33
N VAL A 174 -9.35 -15.56 -2.89
CA VAL A 174 -7.87 -15.60 -2.85
C VAL A 174 -7.26 -14.35 -3.48
N ALA A 175 -7.78 -13.91 -4.62
CA ALA A 175 -7.31 -12.70 -5.30
C ALA A 175 -7.58 -11.45 -4.46
N ARG A 176 -8.77 -11.34 -3.84
CA ARG A 176 -9.15 -10.27 -2.93
C ARG A 176 -8.20 -10.22 -1.72
N GLN A 177 -8.00 -11.33 -1.02
CA GLN A 177 -7.12 -11.41 0.14
C GLN A 177 -5.66 -11.09 -0.21
N ARG A 178 -5.19 -11.54 -1.37
CA ARG A 178 -3.84 -11.19 -1.86
C ARG A 178 -3.67 -9.68 -2.07
N SER A 179 -4.64 -9.02 -2.67
CA SER A 179 -4.59 -7.57 -2.91
C SER A 179 -4.71 -6.79 -1.60
N LEU A 180 -5.64 -7.17 -0.72
CA LEU A 180 -5.83 -6.57 0.59
C LEU A 180 -4.55 -6.65 1.44
N LEU A 181 -3.96 -7.84 1.58
CA LEU A 181 -2.75 -8.04 2.37
C LEU A 181 -1.54 -7.26 1.82
N ARG A 182 -1.42 -7.12 0.49
CA ARG A 182 -0.40 -6.24 -0.09
C ARG A 182 -0.61 -4.78 0.30
N GLY A 183 -1.85 -4.29 0.30
CA GLY A 183 -2.18 -2.96 0.76
C GLY A 183 -1.87 -2.76 2.24
N VAL A 184 -2.29 -3.71 3.07
CA VAL A 184 -2.03 -3.72 4.52
C VAL A 184 -0.52 -3.76 4.82
N THR A 185 0.25 -4.55 4.07
CA THR A 185 1.72 -4.59 4.22
C THR A 185 2.34 -3.23 3.92
N GLU A 186 1.88 -2.53 2.88
CA GLU A 186 2.35 -1.16 2.59
C GLU A 186 1.95 -0.19 3.72
N MET A 187 0.74 -0.30 4.30
CA MET A 187 0.34 0.51 5.47
C MET A 187 1.31 0.34 6.63
N VAL A 188 1.75 -0.89 6.90
CA VAL A 188 2.75 -1.19 7.94
C VAL A 188 4.10 -0.58 7.57
N LEU A 189 4.57 -0.78 6.34
CA LEU A 189 5.88 -0.30 5.88
C LEU A 189 6.00 1.23 5.84
N VAL A 190 4.89 1.96 5.68
CA VAL A 190 4.87 3.42 5.78
C VAL A 190 4.58 3.94 7.19
N GLY A 191 4.51 3.07 8.21
CA GLY A 191 4.30 3.47 9.60
C GLY A 191 2.89 3.98 9.90
N LEU A 192 1.90 3.62 9.09
CA LEU A 192 0.51 3.97 9.34
C LEU A 192 -0.08 3.15 10.50
N VAL A 193 0.45 1.95 10.75
CA VAL A 193 -0.03 1.01 11.77
C VAL A 193 0.83 1.12 13.04
N GLY A 194 0.46 2.04 13.92
CA GLY A 194 1.07 2.24 15.23
C GLY A 194 2.28 3.18 15.26
N PRO A 195 2.61 3.72 16.44
CA PRO A 195 3.73 4.63 16.62
C PRO A 195 5.06 3.91 16.37
N MET A 196 5.99 4.61 15.74
CA MET A 196 7.36 4.14 15.55
C MET A 196 8.23 4.62 16.69
N THR A 197 8.85 3.71 17.43
CA THR A 197 9.89 4.05 18.41
C THR A 197 11.25 4.13 17.69
N GLN A 198 12.09 5.11 18.08
CA GLN A 198 13.40 5.33 17.45
C GLN A 198 14.39 4.16 17.64
N SER A 199 14.15 3.31 18.64
CA SER A 199 15.04 2.21 19.02
C SER A 199 14.81 0.90 18.27
N GLU A 200 13.74 0.77 17.48
CA GLU A 200 13.28 -0.53 16.99
C GLU A 200 13.24 -0.67 15.46
N GLY A 201 13.97 0.14 14.72
CA GLY A 201 14.09 -0.01 13.26
C GLY A 201 12.74 0.08 12.53
N VAL A 202 12.31 -0.96 11.88
CA VAL A 202 11.00 -1.03 11.20
C VAL A 202 9.89 -1.18 12.24
N CYS A 203 8.87 -0.31 12.19
CA CYS A 203 7.62 -0.25 12.95
C CYS A 203 7.22 -1.55 13.70
N ALA A 204 7.84 -1.84 14.85
CA ALA A 204 7.63 -3.09 15.56
C ALA A 204 6.15 -3.36 15.93
N PRO A 205 5.34 -2.37 16.41
CA PRO A 205 3.92 -2.60 16.68
C PRO A 205 3.12 -2.98 15.43
N GLY A 206 3.38 -2.32 14.31
CA GLY A 206 2.71 -2.62 13.05
C GLY A 206 3.11 -3.97 12.47
N LEU A 207 4.38 -4.36 12.57
CA LEU A 207 4.84 -5.68 12.17
C LEU A 207 4.23 -6.79 13.04
N ASN A 208 4.20 -6.60 14.34
CA ASN A 208 3.59 -7.56 15.27
C ASN A 208 2.10 -7.74 14.95
N TRP A 209 1.39 -6.66 14.72
CA TRP A 209 0.00 -6.71 14.31
C TRP A 209 -0.17 -7.48 12.98
N LEU A 210 0.66 -7.20 11.96
CA LEU A 210 0.62 -7.91 10.68
C LEU A 210 0.90 -9.40 10.85
N TYR A 211 1.91 -9.77 11.64
CA TYR A 211 2.24 -11.17 11.91
C TYR A 211 1.10 -11.91 12.61
N GLU A 212 0.44 -11.26 13.56
CA GLU A 212 -0.73 -11.86 14.22
C GLU A 212 -1.89 -12.09 13.24
N GLN A 213 -2.16 -11.14 12.32
CA GLN A 213 -3.18 -11.34 11.31
C GLN A 213 -2.81 -12.48 10.33
N LEU A 214 -1.56 -12.53 9.87
CA LEU A 214 -1.08 -13.61 9.01
C LEU A 214 -1.10 -14.96 9.73
N ARG A 215 -0.66 -15.01 10.98
CA ARG A 215 -0.70 -16.21 11.81
C ARG A 215 -2.12 -16.72 12.00
N LYS A 216 -3.06 -15.85 12.36
CA LYS A 216 -4.49 -16.17 12.54
C LYS A 216 -5.08 -16.72 11.24
N MET A 217 -4.84 -16.07 10.11
CA MET A 217 -5.33 -16.50 8.81
C MET A 217 -4.76 -17.86 8.39
N LEU A 218 -3.43 -18.04 8.49
CA LEU A 218 -2.75 -19.26 8.04
C LEU A 218 -2.97 -20.46 8.97
N SER A 219 -3.10 -20.24 10.29
CA SER A 219 -3.36 -21.33 11.24
C SER A 219 -4.73 -21.99 11.05
N GLN A 220 -5.65 -21.31 10.40
CA GLN A 220 -6.99 -21.80 10.10
C GLN A 220 -7.10 -22.33 8.65
N ASP A 221 -6.05 -22.17 7.84
CA ASP A 221 -6.00 -22.64 6.44
C ASP A 221 -5.55 -24.09 6.36
N ARG A 222 -6.45 -25.02 6.70
CA ARG A 222 -6.18 -26.46 6.68
C ARG A 222 -5.93 -27.03 5.29
N ASP A 223 -6.51 -26.43 4.28
CA ASP A 223 -6.47 -26.88 2.88
C ASP A 223 -5.38 -26.19 2.06
N LEU A 224 -4.56 -25.36 2.70
CA LEU A 224 -3.46 -24.59 2.08
C LEU A 224 -3.91 -23.70 0.90
N VAL A 225 -5.15 -23.19 0.97
CA VAL A 225 -5.76 -22.33 -0.06
C VAL A 225 -4.99 -21.02 -0.20
N TYR A 226 -4.50 -20.46 0.93
CA TYR A 226 -3.78 -19.19 0.96
C TYR A 226 -2.26 -19.30 0.84
N THR A 227 -1.73 -20.49 0.55
CA THR A 227 -0.28 -20.65 0.28
C THR A 227 0.21 -19.69 -0.80
N SER A 228 -0.58 -19.51 -1.86
CA SER A 228 -0.26 -18.57 -2.93
C SER A 228 -0.29 -17.10 -2.48
N VAL A 229 -1.09 -16.77 -1.47
CA VAL A 229 -1.16 -15.43 -0.87
C VAL A 229 0.10 -15.18 -0.03
N ALA A 230 0.44 -16.09 0.88
CA ALA A 230 1.65 -16.03 1.68
C ALA A 230 2.91 -15.94 0.81
N GLN A 231 3.01 -16.78 -0.22
CA GLN A 231 4.11 -16.74 -1.18
C GLN A 231 4.22 -15.40 -1.91
N ALA A 232 3.08 -14.79 -2.29
CA ALA A 232 3.07 -13.50 -2.96
C ALA A 232 3.55 -12.36 -2.03
N ILE A 233 3.22 -12.42 -0.74
CA ILE A 233 3.72 -11.46 0.27
C ILE A 233 5.22 -11.64 0.49
N LEU A 234 5.68 -12.86 0.73
CA LEU A 234 7.10 -13.13 0.94
C LEU A 234 7.97 -12.75 -0.25
N ARG A 235 7.52 -13.03 -1.47
CA ARG A 235 8.25 -12.62 -2.69
C ARG A 235 8.33 -11.10 -2.86
N SER A 236 7.28 -10.38 -2.47
CA SER A 236 7.21 -8.93 -2.68
C SER A 236 7.84 -8.12 -1.55
N TYR A 237 7.82 -8.64 -0.33
CA TYR A 237 8.16 -7.90 0.87
C TYR A 237 9.08 -8.65 1.84
N GLY A 238 9.43 -9.90 1.56
CA GLY A 238 10.20 -10.74 2.48
C GLY A 238 11.52 -10.12 2.93
N SER A 239 12.25 -9.47 2.01
CA SER A 239 13.49 -8.75 2.34
C SER A 239 13.28 -7.54 3.27
N LEU A 240 12.07 -6.99 3.33
CA LEU A 240 11.72 -5.85 4.18
C LEU A 240 11.12 -6.30 5.53
N LEU A 241 10.42 -7.44 5.53
CA LEU A 241 9.75 -7.98 6.71
C LEU A 241 10.67 -8.87 7.56
N LEU A 242 11.66 -9.52 6.94
CA LEU A 242 12.54 -10.50 7.56
C LEU A 242 13.97 -9.96 7.79
N VAL A 243 14.14 -8.63 7.83
CA VAL A 243 15.44 -8.06 8.20
C VAL A 243 15.78 -8.55 9.62
N PRO A 244 16.93 -9.22 9.83
CA PRO A 244 17.35 -9.55 11.18
C PRO A 244 17.45 -8.27 11.99
N MET A 245 16.82 -8.22 13.15
CA MET A 245 17.13 -7.17 14.12
C MET A 245 18.60 -7.36 14.46
N GLU A 246 19.44 -6.43 14.01
CA GLU A 246 20.84 -6.40 14.50
C GLU A 246 20.75 -6.24 16.01
N THR A 247 21.07 -7.32 16.70
CA THR A 247 21.28 -7.29 18.14
C THR A 247 22.51 -6.42 18.36
N HIS A 248 22.31 -5.19 18.75
CA HIS A 248 23.39 -4.37 19.31
C HIS A 248 23.81 -5.05 20.62
N GLU A 249 24.96 -5.77 20.56
CA GLU A 249 25.75 -6.12 21.74
C GLU A 249 26.40 -4.89 22.36
#